data_b885c594086e0980727c2315502c21c0
#
_entry.id   b885c594086e0980727c2315502c21c0
#
_cell.length_a   1.000
_cell.length_b   1.000
_cell.length_c   1.000
_cell.angle_alpha   90.00
_cell.angle_beta   90.00
_cell.angle_gamma   90.00
#
_symmetry.space_group_name_H-M   'P 1'
#
loop_
_entity.id
_entity.type
_entity.pdbx_description
1 polymer ?
#
loop_
_entity_poly.entity_id
_entity_poly.type
_entity_poly.pdbx_seq_one_letter_code
_entity_poly.pdbx_strand_id
1 'polypeptide(L)'
;MIDKVKDFKAKNHHNKDLTLTDFKGQKIWLAFYRYASCPLCNLHIHSIINRFDEVKKSGLIFLPVFQSSPSEVQKYAGKNDLPFQIICDPQEEIYNLYNVGKSYGGFVSLSVMAKGMKAMMSGHMPGKMEGEISRLPSEFIINKDFEIIYRYDGKNIGDHPSLDIVLEKAK
;
A
#
# COMPACT_ATOMS: atom_id res chain seq x y z
N MET A 1 1.66 -20.96 -9.89
CA MET A 1 1.84 -21.33 -8.46
C MET A 1 1.18 -20.27 -7.63
N ILE A 2 0.23 -20.63 -6.76
CA ILE A 2 -0.38 -19.69 -5.80
C ILE A 2 0.70 -19.41 -4.75
N ASP A 3 1.16 -18.17 -4.65
CA ASP A 3 2.13 -17.78 -3.63
C ASP A 3 1.47 -17.94 -2.24
N LYS A 4 2.16 -18.64 -1.34
CA LYS A 4 1.63 -18.79 0.03
C LYS A 4 1.73 -17.46 0.77
N VAL A 5 0.68 -17.16 1.53
CA VAL A 5 0.72 -16.04 2.47
C VAL A 5 1.85 -16.28 3.47
N LYS A 6 2.66 -15.26 3.66
CA LYS A 6 3.76 -15.26 4.63
C LYS A 6 3.36 -14.37 5.78
N ASP A 7 3.26 -14.94 6.97
CA ASP A 7 2.91 -14.19 8.17
C ASP A 7 4.04 -13.24 8.59
N PHE A 8 3.69 -12.13 9.19
CA PHE A 8 4.63 -11.15 9.72
C PHE A 8 4.06 -10.42 10.93
N LYS A 9 4.96 -9.85 11.73
CA LYS A 9 4.64 -8.93 12.81
C LYS A 9 5.17 -7.55 12.46
N ALA A 10 4.39 -6.52 12.72
CA ALA A 10 4.75 -5.14 12.46
C ALA A 10 4.08 -4.18 13.45
N LYS A 11 4.44 -2.91 13.38
CA LYS A 11 3.69 -1.83 14.03
C LYS A 11 2.78 -1.13 13.03
N ASN A 12 1.60 -0.74 13.50
CA ASN A 12 0.76 0.15 12.73
C ASN A 12 1.13 1.63 12.97
N HIS A 13 0.48 2.53 12.24
CA HIS A 13 0.73 3.98 12.35
C HIS A 13 0.37 4.59 13.72
N HIS A 14 -0.33 3.85 14.59
CA HIS A 14 -0.55 4.21 16.00
C HIS A 14 0.50 3.59 16.94
N ASN A 15 1.59 3.04 16.39
CA ASN A 15 2.66 2.35 17.13
C ASN A 15 2.19 1.12 17.92
N LYS A 16 1.08 0.50 17.51
CA LYS A 16 0.54 -0.73 18.08
C LYS A 16 1.02 -1.93 17.27
N ASP A 17 1.33 -3.01 17.97
CA ASP A 17 1.70 -4.27 17.33
C ASP A 17 0.50 -4.88 16.61
N LEU A 18 0.74 -5.46 15.44
CA LEU A 18 -0.21 -6.26 14.68
C LEU A 18 0.51 -7.43 14.01
N THR A 19 -0.21 -8.49 13.76
CA THR A 19 0.25 -9.67 13.02
C THR A 19 -0.72 -9.91 11.86
N LEU A 20 -0.24 -10.33 10.70
CA LEU A 20 -1.14 -10.57 9.57
C LEU A 20 -2.18 -11.66 9.88
N THR A 21 -1.81 -12.65 10.67
CA THR A 21 -2.71 -13.71 11.14
C THR A 21 -3.86 -13.21 12.02
N ASP A 22 -3.81 -12.00 12.59
CA ASP A 22 -4.92 -11.40 13.33
C ASP A 22 -6.15 -11.17 12.42
N PHE A 23 -5.94 -11.11 11.12
CA PHE A 23 -6.97 -10.92 10.08
C PHE A 23 -7.39 -12.23 9.39
N LYS A 24 -6.92 -13.38 9.87
CA LYS A 24 -7.29 -14.69 9.29
C LYS A 24 -8.81 -14.90 9.35
N GLY A 25 -9.37 -15.47 8.29
CA GLY A 25 -10.82 -15.63 8.14
C GLY A 25 -11.52 -14.42 7.51
N GLN A 26 -10.78 -13.36 7.21
CA GLN A 26 -11.26 -12.18 6.50
C GLN A 26 -10.59 -12.09 5.12
N LYS A 27 -11.22 -11.40 4.18
CA LYS A 27 -10.56 -11.03 2.91
C LYS A 27 -9.65 -9.84 3.16
N ILE A 28 -8.38 -9.93 2.73
CA ILE A 28 -7.37 -8.90 2.96
C ILE A 28 -6.90 -8.35 1.62
N TRP A 29 -6.82 -7.05 1.51
CA TRP A 29 -6.10 -6.33 0.46
C TRP A 29 -4.82 -5.76 1.05
N LEU A 30 -3.69 -6.44 0.85
CA LEU A 30 -2.37 -6.03 1.28
C LEU A 30 -1.70 -5.26 0.14
N ALA A 31 -1.42 -3.96 0.35
CA ALA A 31 -0.91 -3.07 -0.68
C ALA A 31 0.39 -2.41 -0.24
N PHE A 32 1.45 -2.60 -1.03
CA PHE A 32 2.79 -2.07 -0.76
C PHE A 32 2.99 -0.73 -1.46
N TYR A 33 3.29 0.28 -0.68
CA TYR A 33 3.60 1.65 -1.10
C TYR A 33 5.09 1.92 -0.94
N ARG A 34 5.50 3.14 -1.18
CA ARG A 34 6.86 3.62 -0.92
C ARG A 34 6.92 4.24 0.50
N TYR A 35 7.52 5.39 0.63
CA TYR A 35 7.63 6.12 1.90
C TYR A 35 6.42 7.04 2.14
N ALA A 36 6.19 7.42 3.38
CA ALA A 36 4.98 8.14 3.81
C ALA A 36 4.76 9.49 3.14
N SER A 37 5.84 10.22 2.82
CA SER A 37 5.77 11.52 2.12
C SER A 37 5.70 11.42 0.59
N CYS A 38 5.58 10.20 0.02
CA CYS A 38 5.50 9.99 -1.43
C CYS A 38 4.20 10.60 -2.00
N PRO A 39 4.28 11.62 -2.89
CA PRO A 39 3.08 12.28 -3.42
C PRO A 39 2.15 11.33 -4.18
N LEU A 40 2.73 10.41 -4.97
CA LEU A 40 1.95 9.43 -5.74
C LEU A 40 1.22 8.44 -4.83
N CYS A 41 1.87 8.00 -3.76
CA CYS A 41 1.29 7.09 -2.77
C CYS A 41 0.12 7.76 -2.04
N ASN A 42 0.31 9.01 -1.60
CA ASN A 42 -0.74 9.76 -0.91
C ASN A 42 -1.92 10.07 -1.84
N LEU A 43 -1.66 10.37 -3.12
CA LEU A 43 -2.74 10.54 -4.11
C LEU A 43 -3.57 9.27 -4.27
N HIS A 44 -2.92 8.10 -4.34
CA HIS A 44 -3.62 6.81 -4.46
C HIS A 44 -4.39 6.48 -3.18
N ILE A 45 -3.79 6.63 -1.99
CA ILE A 45 -4.48 6.46 -0.69
C ILE A 45 -5.72 7.36 -0.61
N HIS A 46 -5.60 8.63 -1.00
CA HIS A 46 -6.73 9.56 -0.99
C HIS A 46 -7.86 9.11 -1.93
N SER A 47 -7.52 8.56 -3.11
CA SER A 47 -8.53 8.03 -4.03
C SER A 47 -9.29 6.83 -3.44
N ILE A 48 -8.62 6.00 -2.64
CA ILE A 48 -9.25 4.88 -1.92
C ILE A 48 -10.15 5.40 -0.80
N ILE A 49 -9.69 6.39 -0.02
CA ILE A 49 -10.48 7.01 1.06
C ILE A 49 -11.82 7.54 0.52
N ASN A 50 -11.79 8.23 -0.61
CA ASN A 50 -12.99 8.78 -1.25
C ASN A 50 -14.03 7.72 -1.67
N ARG A 51 -13.60 6.48 -1.85
CA ARG A 51 -14.45 5.34 -2.23
C ARG A 51 -14.43 4.21 -1.19
N PHE A 52 -14.04 4.52 0.05
CA PHE A 52 -13.81 3.48 1.07
C PHE A 52 -15.06 2.70 1.46
N ASP A 53 -16.24 3.27 1.29
CA ASP A 53 -17.51 2.56 1.51
C ASP A 53 -17.69 1.36 0.54
N GLU A 54 -17.10 1.41 -0.66
CA GLU A 54 -17.11 0.29 -1.58
C GLU A 54 -16.19 -0.84 -1.09
N VAL A 55 -15.04 -0.48 -0.52
CA VAL A 55 -14.11 -1.45 0.12
C VAL A 55 -14.80 -2.14 1.29
N LYS A 56 -15.45 -1.37 2.17
CA LYS A 56 -16.23 -1.93 3.30
C LYS A 56 -17.33 -2.88 2.83
N LYS A 57 -18.12 -2.47 1.82
CA LYS A 57 -19.21 -3.30 1.28
C LYS A 57 -18.72 -4.60 0.66
N SER A 58 -17.50 -4.64 0.12
CA SER A 58 -16.89 -5.87 -0.42
C SER A 58 -16.39 -6.83 0.65
N GLY A 59 -16.33 -6.41 1.91
CA GLY A 59 -15.79 -7.17 3.03
C GLY A 59 -14.26 -7.28 3.03
N LEU A 60 -13.56 -6.43 2.26
CA LEU A 60 -12.11 -6.35 2.25
C LEU A 60 -11.58 -5.56 3.45
N ILE A 61 -10.55 -6.09 4.10
CA ILE A 61 -9.70 -5.35 5.03
C ILE A 61 -8.54 -4.78 4.24
N PHE A 62 -8.47 -3.46 4.12
CA PHE A 62 -7.38 -2.78 3.43
C PHE A 62 -6.21 -2.56 4.39
N LEU A 63 -5.03 -3.09 4.05
CA LEU A 63 -3.80 -3.00 4.82
C LEU A 63 -2.66 -2.43 3.95
N PRO A 64 -2.52 -1.11 3.84
CA PRO A 64 -1.38 -0.50 3.16
C PRO A 64 -0.11 -0.63 4.01
N VAL A 65 1.02 -0.94 3.36
CA VAL A 65 2.36 -1.06 3.95
C VAL A 65 3.24 0.06 3.44
N PHE A 66 3.89 0.79 4.35
CA PHE A 66 4.82 1.88 4.03
C PHE A 66 6.21 1.62 4.58
N GLN A 67 7.26 2.04 3.84
CA GLN A 67 8.67 1.99 4.24
C GLN A 67 9.04 3.09 5.25
N SER A 68 8.13 3.47 6.12
CA SER A 68 8.32 4.58 7.04
C SER A 68 7.95 4.18 8.45
N SER A 69 8.56 4.86 9.42
CA SER A 69 8.22 4.69 10.83
C SER A 69 6.80 5.19 11.13
N PRO A 70 6.16 4.72 12.22
CA PRO A 70 4.84 5.21 12.63
C PRO A 70 4.76 6.74 12.74
N SER A 71 5.80 7.38 13.28
CA SER A 71 5.86 8.83 13.41
C SER A 71 5.89 9.58 12.09
N GLU A 72 6.56 9.03 11.07
CA GLU A 72 6.57 9.62 9.73
C GLU A 72 5.24 9.36 9.00
N VAL A 73 4.66 8.17 9.13
CA VAL A 73 3.36 7.88 8.55
C VAL A 73 2.28 8.83 9.07
N GLN A 74 2.27 9.14 10.38
CA GLN A 74 1.32 10.07 10.98
C GLN A 74 1.45 11.51 10.46
N LYS A 75 2.64 11.94 10.03
CA LYS A 75 2.84 13.29 9.47
C LYS A 75 2.21 13.46 8.09
N TYR A 76 2.08 12.38 7.34
CA TYR A 76 1.64 12.38 5.93
C TYR A 76 0.39 11.55 5.70
N ALA A 77 0.54 10.27 5.40
CA ALA A 77 -0.57 9.38 5.07
C ALA A 77 -1.56 9.19 6.22
N GLY A 78 -1.06 9.15 7.46
CA GLY A 78 -1.84 8.96 8.68
C GLY A 78 -2.29 10.25 9.38
N LYS A 79 -2.16 11.39 8.72
CA LYS A 79 -2.46 12.72 9.32
C LYS A 79 -3.92 12.91 9.73
N ASN A 80 -4.84 12.25 9.05
CA ASN A 80 -6.27 12.29 9.35
C ASN A 80 -6.71 10.96 9.98
N ASP A 81 -7.87 10.94 10.59
CA ASP A 81 -8.51 9.70 11.02
C ASP A 81 -8.81 8.83 9.81
N LEU A 82 -8.07 7.73 9.69
CA LEU A 82 -8.19 6.80 8.59
C LEU A 82 -9.17 5.67 8.94
N PRO A 83 -10.00 5.22 7.99
CA PRO A 83 -10.91 4.09 8.21
C PRO A 83 -10.19 2.72 8.17
N PHE A 84 -8.87 2.69 8.09
CA PHE A 84 -8.01 1.50 8.01
C PHE A 84 -6.69 1.73 8.78
N GLN A 85 -5.99 0.64 9.04
CA GLN A 85 -4.66 0.69 9.64
C GLN A 85 -3.58 0.73 8.56
N ILE A 86 -2.50 1.48 8.79
CA ILE A 86 -1.30 1.48 7.96
C ILE A 86 -0.23 0.68 8.68
N ILE A 87 0.38 -0.26 7.96
CA ILE A 87 1.51 -1.06 8.43
C ILE A 87 2.80 -0.28 8.16
N CYS A 88 3.66 -0.19 9.17
CA CYS A 88 4.94 0.50 9.10
C CYS A 88 6.08 -0.52 9.06
N ASP A 89 6.87 -0.49 7.99
CA ASP A 89 8.00 -1.40 7.77
C ASP A 89 9.27 -0.64 7.37
N PRO A 90 9.85 0.16 8.29
CA PRO A 90 11.03 0.99 7.99
C PRO A 90 12.30 0.18 7.71
N GLN A 91 12.35 -1.09 8.09
CA GLN A 91 13.45 -2.01 7.79
C GLN A 91 13.23 -2.81 6.49
N GLU A 92 12.09 -2.64 5.83
CA GLU A 92 11.73 -3.33 4.59
C GLU A 92 11.72 -4.88 4.71
N GLU A 93 11.51 -5.40 5.91
CA GLU A 93 11.47 -6.86 6.15
C GLU A 93 10.27 -7.50 5.46
N ILE A 94 9.11 -6.87 5.51
CA ILE A 94 7.87 -7.35 4.87
C ILE A 94 7.99 -7.23 3.34
N TYR A 95 8.60 -6.13 2.84
CA TYR A 95 8.87 -5.98 1.40
C TYR A 95 9.75 -7.12 0.88
N ASN A 96 10.81 -7.46 1.59
CA ASN A 96 11.70 -8.55 1.23
C ASN A 96 10.98 -9.91 1.35
N LEU A 97 10.18 -10.09 2.39
CA LEU A 97 9.39 -11.31 2.62
C LEU A 97 8.43 -11.59 1.46
N TYR A 98 7.76 -10.55 0.92
CA TYR A 98 6.81 -10.66 -0.20
C TYR A 98 7.46 -10.48 -1.58
N ASN A 99 8.78 -10.38 -1.66
CA ASN A 99 9.54 -10.16 -2.90
C ASN A 99 9.00 -8.96 -3.69
N VAL A 100 8.73 -7.84 -3.01
CA VAL A 100 8.29 -6.60 -3.65
C VAL A 100 9.41 -6.02 -4.48
N GLY A 101 9.17 -5.82 -5.77
CA GLY A 101 10.18 -5.41 -6.74
C GLY A 101 10.64 -3.96 -6.60
N LYS A 102 11.72 -3.62 -7.32
CA LYS A 102 12.26 -2.26 -7.47
C LYS A 102 12.70 -2.03 -8.90
N SER A 103 12.60 -0.78 -9.37
CA SER A 103 13.02 -0.41 -10.72
C SER A 103 13.50 1.03 -10.77
N TYR A 104 14.79 1.19 -11.06
CA TYR A 104 15.38 2.52 -11.23
C TYR A 104 14.87 3.24 -12.50
N GLY A 105 14.44 2.51 -13.53
CA GLY A 105 13.81 3.06 -14.73
C GLY A 105 12.36 3.54 -14.55
N GLY A 106 11.71 3.13 -13.44
CA GLY A 106 10.29 3.44 -13.16
C GLY A 106 9.98 4.92 -12.88
N PHE A 107 11.00 5.76 -12.72
CA PHE A 107 10.82 7.20 -12.47
C PHE A 107 10.58 8.03 -13.75
N VAL A 108 10.96 7.53 -14.91
CA VAL A 108 11.08 8.31 -16.17
C VAL A 108 9.94 8.01 -17.14
N SER A 109 8.72 7.81 -16.65
CA SER A 109 7.56 7.68 -17.54
C SER A 109 6.72 8.96 -17.55
N LEU A 110 6.20 9.33 -18.71
CA LEU A 110 5.29 10.48 -18.86
C LEU A 110 4.07 10.35 -17.92
N SER A 111 3.60 9.13 -17.69
CA SER A 111 2.48 8.86 -16.77
C SER A 111 2.84 9.16 -15.31
N VAL A 112 4.09 8.88 -14.89
CA VAL A 112 4.60 9.19 -13.55
C VAL A 112 4.72 10.70 -13.36
N MET A 113 5.24 11.42 -14.37
CA MET A 113 5.36 12.87 -14.34
C MET A 113 3.99 13.56 -14.25
N ALA A 114 3.01 13.13 -15.05
CA ALA A 114 1.65 13.66 -15.02
C ALA A 114 0.95 13.40 -13.68
N LYS A 115 1.08 12.18 -13.13
CA LYS A 115 0.55 11.83 -11.80
C LYS A 115 1.25 12.61 -10.69
N GLY A 116 2.56 12.81 -10.78
CA GLY A 116 3.34 13.61 -9.83
C GLY A 116 2.86 15.07 -9.79
N MET A 117 2.69 15.70 -10.97
CA MET A 117 2.11 17.05 -11.05
C MET A 117 0.71 17.12 -10.46
N LYS A 118 -0.16 16.15 -10.79
CA LYS A 118 -1.51 16.08 -10.21
C LYS A 118 -1.46 15.95 -8.69
N ALA A 119 -0.58 15.13 -8.15
CA ALA A 119 -0.41 14.95 -6.70
C ALA A 119 0.01 16.26 -6.03
N MET A 120 0.99 16.98 -6.58
CA MET A 120 1.42 18.29 -6.06
C MET A 120 0.30 19.32 -6.12
N MET A 121 -0.45 19.40 -7.21
CA MET A 121 -1.62 20.29 -7.34
C MET A 121 -2.73 19.96 -6.35
N SER A 122 -2.82 18.70 -5.91
CA SER A 122 -3.77 18.24 -4.87
C SER A 122 -3.23 18.41 -3.44
N GLY A 123 -2.11 19.13 -3.26
CA GLY A 123 -1.52 19.44 -1.94
C GLY A 123 -0.61 18.35 -1.37
N HIS A 124 -0.32 17.29 -2.12
CA HIS A 124 0.60 16.24 -1.70
C HIS A 124 2.05 16.64 -2.05
N MET A 125 2.64 17.45 -1.19
CA MET A 125 4.02 17.90 -1.39
C MET A 125 5.03 16.81 -0.99
N PRO A 126 6.14 16.66 -1.74
CA PRO A 126 7.20 15.73 -1.35
C PRO A 126 7.85 16.16 -0.04
N GLY A 127 8.20 15.19 0.79
CA GLY A 127 8.90 15.38 2.05
C GLY A 127 10.13 14.48 2.14
N LYS A 128 10.46 14.04 3.35
CA LYS A 128 11.59 13.15 3.59
C LYS A 128 11.39 11.83 2.84
N MET A 129 12.34 11.48 1.99
CA MET A 129 12.40 10.18 1.33
C MET A 129 13.05 9.16 2.28
N GLU A 130 12.38 8.04 2.49
CA GLU A 130 12.83 6.97 3.36
C GLU A 130 12.81 5.63 2.61
N GLY A 131 13.69 4.72 3.03
CA GLY A 131 13.79 3.39 2.42
C GLY A 131 14.19 3.41 0.95
N GLU A 132 13.81 2.39 0.23
CA GLU A 132 14.13 2.21 -1.19
C GLU A 132 13.23 3.06 -2.08
N ILE A 133 13.77 4.15 -2.61
CA ILE A 133 13.01 5.10 -3.43
C ILE A 133 12.56 4.54 -4.79
N SER A 134 13.24 3.51 -5.29
CA SER A 134 12.90 2.82 -6.54
C SER A 134 11.88 1.68 -6.37
N ARG A 135 11.33 1.51 -5.16
CA ARG A 135 10.36 0.47 -4.86
C ARG A 135 9.13 0.59 -5.76
N LEU A 136 8.73 -0.53 -6.36
CA LEU A 136 7.51 -0.62 -7.15
C LEU A 136 6.30 -0.92 -6.25
N PRO A 137 5.11 -0.45 -6.59
CA PRO A 137 3.89 -0.91 -5.94
C PRO A 137 3.69 -2.40 -6.17
N SER A 138 3.22 -3.11 -5.16
CA SER A 138 2.75 -4.49 -5.28
C SER A 138 1.51 -4.67 -4.45
N GLU A 139 0.52 -5.40 -4.97
CA GLU A 139 -0.76 -5.58 -4.30
C GLU A 139 -1.18 -7.05 -4.31
N PHE A 140 -1.72 -7.49 -3.20
CA PHE A 140 -2.15 -8.86 -2.98
C PHE A 140 -3.57 -8.88 -2.45
N ILE A 141 -4.38 -9.81 -2.96
CA ILE A 141 -5.66 -10.14 -2.35
C ILE A 141 -5.51 -11.53 -1.74
N ILE A 142 -5.83 -11.59 -0.45
CA ILE A 142 -5.79 -12.81 0.35
C ILE A 142 -7.25 -13.17 0.70
N ASN A 143 -7.63 -14.42 0.45
CA ASN A 143 -8.97 -14.91 0.74
C ASN A 143 -9.14 -15.30 2.23
N LYS A 144 -10.34 -15.73 2.61
CA LYS A 144 -10.65 -16.16 3.98
C LYS A 144 -9.90 -17.42 4.42
N ASP A 145 -9.46 -18.24 3.47
CA ASP A 145 -8.67 -19.44 3.73
C ASP A 145 -7.17 -19.14 3.90
N PHE A 146 -6.82 -17.83 3.89
CA PHE A 146 -5.47 -17.31 4.02
C PHE A 146 -4.58 -17.75 2.86
N GLU A 147 -5.09 -17.59 1.63
CA GLU A 147 -4.40 -17.87 0.38
C GLU A 147 -4.37 -16.61 -0.49
N ILE A 148 -3.25 -16.37 -1.17
CA ILE A 148 -3.14 -15.29 -2.15
C ILE A 148 -3.89 -15.69 -3.41
N ILE A 149 -4.98 -15.00 -3.73
CA ILE A 149 -5.80 -15.23 -4.93
C ILE A 149 -5.53 -14.24 -6.06
N TYR A 150 -4.85 -13.14 -5.77
CA TYR A 150 -4.45 -12.14 -6.74
C TYR A 150 -3.13 -11.48 -6.33
N ARG A 151 -2.25 -11.26 -7.28
CA ARG A 151 -1.03 -10.48 -7.14
C ARG A 151 -0.91 -9.52 -8.32
N TYR A 152 -0.58 -8.28 -8.03
CA TYR A 152 -0.24 -7.25 -8.99
C TYR A 152 1.12 -6.65 -8.64
N ASP A 153 2.02 -6.59 -9.60
CA ASP A 153 3.31 -5.91 -9.48
C ASP A 153 3.35 -4.76 -10.48
N GLY A 154 3.48 -3.53 -9.97
CA GLY A 154 3.49 -2.32 -10.77
C GLY A 154 4.71 -2.23 -11.69
N LYS A 155 4.54 -1.63 -12.87
CA LYS A 155 5.62 -1.42 -13.87
C LYS A 155 6.42 -0.15 -13.62
N ASN A 156 5.88 0.77 -12.83
CA ASN A 156 6.52 2.01 -12.42
C ASN A 156 6.03 2.43 -11.03
N ILE A 157 6.66 3.45 -10.45
CA ILE A 157 6.44 3.88 -9.07
C ILE A 157 5.03 4.43 -8.75
N GLY A 158 4.19 4.63 -9.74
CA GLY A 158 2.80 5.09 -9.58
C GLY A 158 1.79 4.15 -10.23
N ASP A 159 2.19 2.93 -10.55
CA ASP A 159 1.37 1.94 -11.26
C ASP A 159 0.65 1.03 -10.27
N HIS A 160 -0.47 1.52 -9.77
CA HIS A 160 -1.40 0.77 -8.93
C HIS A 160 -2.61 0.29 -9.75
N PRO A 161 -3.20 -0.87 -9.46
CA PRO A 161 -4.47 -1.27 -10.06
C PRO A 161 -5.58 -0.31 -9.63
N SER A 162 -6.58 -0.12 -10.47
CA SER A 162 -7.76 0.65 -10.06
C SER A 162 -8.54 -0.09 -8.96
N LEU A 163 -9.26 0.66 -8.13
CA LEU A 163 -10.12 0.06 -7.11
C LEU A 163 -11.14 -0.91 -7.71
N ASP A 164 -11.64 -0.62 -8.92
CA ASP A 164 -12.60 -1.50 -9.61
C ASP A 164 -11.99 -2.88 -9.91
N ILE A 165 -10.73 -2.92 -10.35
CA ILE A 165 -9.99 -4.18 -10.57
C ILE A 165 -9.82 -4.93 -9.26
N VAL A 166 -9.42 -4.23 -8.19
CA VAL A 166 -9.23 -4.85 -6.86
C VAL A 166 -10.55 -5.46 -6.37
N LEU A 167 -11.65 -4.71 -6.46
CA LEU A 167 -12.98 -5.17 -6.04
C LEU A 167 -13.48 -6.35 -6.88
N GLU A 168 -13.16 -6.38 -8.19
CA GLU A 168 -13.48 -7.51 -9.07
C GLU A 168 -12.71 -8.76 -8.66
N LYS A 169 -11.39 -8.63 -8.41
CA LYS A 169 -10.52 -9.77 -8.05
C LYS A 169 -10.77 -10.29 -6.63
N ALA A 170 -11.45 -9.52 -5.80
CA ALA A 170 -11.82 -9.91 -4.43
C ALA A 170 -13.17 -10.65 -4.33
N LYS A 171 -13.90 -10.82 -5.43
CA LYS A 171 -15.17 -11.57 -5.45
C LYS A 171 -14.92 -13.07 -5.31
#